data_218ba444a62b6ac4268a721de49c658d
#
_entry.id   218ba444a62b6ac4268a721de49c658d
#
_cell.length_a   1.000
_cell.length_b   1.000
_cell.length_c   1.000
_cell.angle_alpha   90.00
_cell.angle_beta   90.00
_cell.angle_gamma   90.00
#
_symmetry.space_group_name_H-M   'P 1'
#
loop_
_entity.id
_entity.type
_entity.pdbx_description
1 polymer ?
#
loop_
_entity_poly.entity_id
_entity_poly.type
_entity_poly.pdbx_seq_one_letter_code
_entity_poly.pdbx_strand_id
1 'polypeptide(L)'
;MNRLAAACLAVLIAGPASAADLRAQVNDYRAAHEAAIIGQLDELVRLKSIAADSQGLAATGAYLESQLKTRGFDTASWSVGGSPPIVYGLLKSPGAKRTAIFYAHYDGQPITRAQWSSDPFVPVMRDGLAGKDLGWKAAKPPFNPEWRLFGRGAADDKSAIISFLAAFDALKALHRKPSVNIKVVWEGEEEASSAHLDGILKTHAAELQSDVWLIGDGPVHQSRTPTIYFGARGSLGLDATIYGPLRALHDGHYGNWVPNPAAMAAELITQMRDGEGRIIIPDFADDVRPLTDAERSAIARLPPVEGGLKKEFGIARTEGGESLTASTMRPSINIRGIRSGQVGAEANNAIPVDAVLSVDFRLVPGQTTPGLQDKVEAFLKAKGWTVVRETPDTVTRLAHPRIIKLNWGGGYPALRSDMTSPAAKGVIAAAQSAAGGPIAILPMMGGSVPINTFDELFHVPIIGLPIGNHDNNQHAANENMRLRNLWDGIALYAAMMAQLDW
;
A
#
# COMPACT_ATOMS: atom_id res chain seq x y z
N MET A 1 40.53 62.43 -32.00
CA MET A 1 39.48 62.33 -30.96
C MET A 1 38.83 60.99 -31.18
N ASN A 2 39.33 59.92 -30.53
CA ASN A 2 38.84 58.56 -30.58
C ASN A 2 37.92 58.33 -29.38
N ARG A 3 36.64 58.05 -29.66
CA ARG A 3 35.69 57.59 -28.63
C ARG A 3 35.66 56.05 -28.65
N LEU A 4 36.24 55.44 -27.59
CA LEU A 4 36.05 54.02 -27.30
C LEU A 4 34.67 53.87 -26.67
N ALA A 5 33.80 53.07 -27.31
CA ALA A 5 32.55 52.61 -26.72
C ALA A 5 32.83 51.35 -25.92
N ALA A 6 32.66 51.42 -24.61
CA ALA A 6 32.70 50.24 -23.74
C ALA A 6 31.34 49.50 -23.82
N ALA A 7 31.35 48.29 -24.34
CA ALA A 7 30.20 47.39 -24.28
C ALA A 7 30.20 46.70 -22.92
N CYS A 8 29.27 47.07 -22.02
CA CYS A 8 28.98 46.30 -20.80
C CYS A 8 28.21 45.02 -21.14
N LEU A 9 28.90 43.91 -21.03
CA LEU A 9 28.27 42.56 -21.09
C LEU A 9 27.56 42.32 -19.76
N ALA A 10 26.26 42.48 -19.71
CA ALA A 10 25.45 42.09 -18.56
C ALA A 10 25.39 40.58 -18.47
N VAL A 11 26.16 39.97 -17.59
CA VAL A 11 26.00 38.56 -17.20
C VAL A 11 24.77 38.48 -16.33
N LEU A 12 23.67 37.99 -16.91
CA LEU A 12 22.49 37.58 -16.16
C LEU A 12 22.87 36.38 -15.28
N ILE A 13 23.17 36.63 -14.02
CA ILE A 13 23.25 35.59 -13.01
C ILE A 13 21.80 35.13 -12.77
N ALA A 14 21.42 34.00 -13.37
CA ALA A 14 20.18 33.34 -13.03
C ALA A 14 20.26 32.90 -11.57
N GLY A 15 19.53 33.59 -10.69
CA GLY A 15 19.38 33.19 -9.30
C GLY A 15 18.75 31.79 -9.21
N PRO A 16 18.84 31.08 -8.07
CA PRO A 16 18.21 29.77 -7.91
C PRO A 16 16.71 29.93 -8.15
N ALA A 17 16.20 29.19 -9.14
CA ALA A 17 14.78 29.17 -9.45
C ALA A 17 13.97 28.78 -8.21
N SER A 18 12.89 29.51 -7.91
CA SER A 18 12.05 29.23 -6.76
C SER A 18 11.38 27.85 -6.88
N ALA A 19 10.96 27.28 -5.75
CA ALA A 19 10.23 26.01 -5.71
C ALA A 19 8.94 26.04 -6.56
N ALA A 20 8.26 27.17 -6.61
CA ALA A 20 7.09 27.41 -7.46
C ALA A 20 7.44 27.37 -8.96
N ASP A 21 8.64 27.78 -9.32
CA ASP A 21 9.14 27.73 -10.70
C ASP A 21 9.37 26.28 -11.16
N LEU A 22 9.94 25.41 -10.32
CA LEU A 22 10.12 23.99 -10.67
C LEU A 22 8.78 23.29 -10.93
N ARG A 23 7.79 23.47 -10.06
CA ARG A 23 6.46 22.90 -10.23
C ARG A 23 5.82 23.33 -11.56
N ALA A 24 5.86 24.61 -11.88
CA ALA A 24 5.33 25.13 -13.14
C ALA A 24 6.02 24.50 -14.35
N GLN A 25 7.37 24.50 -14.37
CA GLN A 25 8.16 23.92 -15.45
C GLN A 25 7.89 22.41 -15.65
N VAL A 26 7.79 21.64 -14.57
CA VAL A 26 7.46 20.21 -14.62
C VAL A 26 6.05 19.99 -15.16
N ASN A 27 5.09 20.81 -14.76
CA ASN A 27 3.72 20.74 -15.29
C ASN A 27 3.66 21.10 -16.76
N ASP A 28 4.44 22.08 -17.22
CA ASP A 28 4.51 22.42 -18.65
C ASP A 28 5.14 21.29 -19.47
N TYR A 29 6.22 20.67 -18.95
CA TYR A 29 6.80 19.48 -19.57
C TYR A 29 5.77 18.34 -19.65
N ARG A 30 5.10 18.02 -18.54
CA ARG A 30 4.08 16.98 -18.48
C ARG A 30 2.95 17.27 -19.50
N ALA A 31 2.45 18.51 -19.55
CA ALA A 31 1.39 18.90 -20.48
C ALA A 31 1.80 18.71 -21.96
N ALA A 32 3.06 18.96 -22.29
CA ALA A 32 3.59 18.72 -23.63
C ALA A 32 3.79 17.23 -23.95
N HIS A 33 3.85 16.34 -22.93
CA HIS A 33 4.19 14.93 -23.10
C HIS A 33 3.09 13.97 -22.61
N GLU A 34 1.86 14.43 -22.34
CA GLU A 34 0.76 13.62 -21.76
C GLU A 34 0.54 12.30 -22.52
N ALA A 35 0.46 12.36 -23.86
CA ALA A 35 0.22 11.16 -24.65
C ALA A 35 1.36 10.13 -24.54
N ALA A 36 2.61 10.58 -24.48
CA ALA A 36 3.77 9.71 -24.34
C ALA A 36 3.81 9.07 -22.93
N ILE A 37 3.51 9.84 -21.88
CA ILE A 37 3.48 9.36 -20.49
C ILE A 37 2.37 8.31 -20.30
N ILE A 38 1.16 8.58 -20.80
CA ILE A 38 0.06 7.60 -20.76
C ILE A 38 0.43 6.37 -21.60
N GLY A 39 1.10 6.56 -22.74
CA GLY A 39 1.58 5.46 -23.58
C GLY A 39 2.56 4.54 -22.87
N GLN A 40 3.48 5.08 -22.07
CA GLN A 40 4.42 4.30 -21.25
C GLN A 40 3.68 3.51 -20.16
N LEU A 41 2.65 4.09 -19.51
CA LEU A 41 1.83 3.36 -18.56
C LEU A 41 1.02 2.25 -19.25
N ASP A 42 0.40 2.53 -20.40
CA ASP A 42 -0.30 1.52 -21.22
C ASP A 42 0.63 0.37 -21.59
N GLU A 43 1.86 0.66 -22.02
CA GLU A 43 2.86 -0.35 -22.36
C GLU A 43 3.25 -1.19 -21.14
N LEU A 44 3.55 -0.56 -20.01
CA LEU A 44 3.95 -1.26 -18.79
C LEU A 44 2.82 -2.15 -18.25
N VAL A 45 1.55 -1.72 -18.32
CA VAL A 45 0.40 -2.53 -17.91
C VAL A 45 0.20 -3.75 -18.80
N ARG A 46 0.51 -3.64 -20.11
CA ARG A 46 0.45 -4.76 -21.07
C ARG A 46 1.46 -5.86 -20.77
N LEU A 47 2.56 -5.53 -20.13
CA LEU A 47 3.50 -6.53 -19.60
C LEU A 47 2.83 -7.20 -18.39
N LYS A 48 2.36 -8.43 -18.62
CA LYS A 48 1.59 -9.20 -17.65
C LYS A 48 2.48 -9.67 -16.50
N SER A 49 2.58 -8.88 -15.46
CA SER A 49 3.42 -9.14 -14.29
C SER A 49 2.58 -9.54 -13.08
N ILE A 50 2.13 -10.77 -13.04
CA ILE A 50 1.43 -11.38 -11.88
C ILE A 50 2.17 -12.64 -11.46
N ALA A 51 2.06 -13.06 -10.20
CA ALA A 51 2.76 -14.23 -9.65
C ALA A 51 2.58 -15.53 -10.47
N ALA A 52 1.45 -15.69 -11.15
CA ALA A 52 1.17 -16.84 -12.02
C ALA A 52 1.91 -16.78 -13.39
N ASP A 53 2.60 -15.68 -13.71
CA ASP A 53 3.28 -15.48 -15.00
C ASP A 53 4.74 -15.06 -14.81
N SER A 54 5.59 -16.04 -14.54
CA SER A 54 7.03 -15.81 -14.31
C SER A 54 7.75 -15.19 -15.54
N GLN A 55 7.29 -15.51 -16.76
CA GLN A 55 7.85 -14.90 -17.98
C GLN A 55 7.47 -13.42 -18.09
N GLY A 56 6.21 -13.09 -17.78
CA GLY A 56 5.74 -11.71 -17.72
C GLY A 56 6.48 -10.89 -16.67
N LEU A 57 6.73 -11.45 -15.48
CA LEU A 57 7.54 -10.82 -14.43
C LEU A 57 8.97 -10.56 -14.90
N ALA A 58 9.64 -11.56 -15.48
CA ALA A 58 11.00 -11.40 -16.00
C ALA A 58 11.08 -10.38 -17.13
N ALA A 59 10.12 -10.41 -18.07
CA ALA A 59 10.06 -9.45 -19.17
C ALA A 59 9.82 -8.02 -18.68
N THR A 60 8.97 -7.85 -17.64
CA THR A 60 8.72 -6.54 -17.01
C THR A 60 9.98 -6.02 -16.34
N GLY A 61 10.68 -6.86 -15.55
CA GLY A 61 11.95 -6.48 -14.94
C GLY A 61 13.00 -6.05 -15.96
N ALA A 62 13.17 -6.80 -17.05
CA ALA A 62 14.11 -6.46 -18.12
C ALA A 62 13.73 -5.15 -18.84
N TYR A 63 12.44 -4.92 -19.09
CA TYR A 63 11.94 -3.65 -19.64
C TYR A 63 12.31 -2.48 -18.70
N LEU A 64 12.01 -2.58 -17.43
CA LEU A 64 12.27 -1.53 -16.45
C LEU A 64 13.77 -1.25 -16.27
N GLU A 65 14.60 -2.29 -16.26
CA GLU A 65 16.05 -2.13 -16.25
C GLU A 65 16.53 -1.35 -17.48
N SER A 66 15.99 -1.65 -18.67
CA SER A 66 16.31 -0.92 -19.91
C SER A 66 15.90 0.55 -19.82
N GLN A 67 14.73 0.85 -19.21
CA GLN A 67 14.27 2.23 -19.01
C GLN A 67 15.20 3.04 -18.11
N LEU A 68 15.78 2.43 -17.09
CA LEU A 68 16.79 3.06 -16.22
C LEU A 68 18.11 3.27 -16.95
N LYS A 69 18.60 2.25 -17.69
CA LYS A 69 19.85 2.35 -18.49
C LYS A 69 19.82 3.49 -19.50
N THR A 70 18.70 3.66 -20.23
CA THR A 70 18.55 4.74 -21.22
C THR A 70 18.56 6.14 -20.60
N ARG A 71 18.26 6.24 -19.30
CA ARG A 71 18.30 7.47 -18.52
C ARG A 71 19.65 7.72 -17.84
N GLY A 72 20.58 6.77 -17.95
CA GLY A 72 21.96 6.90 -17.43
C GLY A 72 22.17 6.37 -16.02
N PHE A 73 21.28 5.50 -15.53
CA PHE A 73 21.49 4.81 -14.28
C PHE A 73 22.46 3.62 -14.47
N ASP A 74 23.32 3.40 -13.49
CA ASP A 74 24.02 2.13 -13.31
C ASP A 74 23.01 1.14 -12.75
N THR A 75 22.80 0.01 -13.45
CA THR A 75 21.72 -0.93 -13.11
C THR A 75 22.22 -2.31 -12.76
N ALA A 76 21.45 -3.01 -11.94
CA ALA A 76 21.59 -4.44 -11.67
C ALA A 76 20.19 -5.08 -11.54
N SER A 77 20.14 -6.39 -11.72
CA SER A 77 18.93 -7.19 -11.55
C SER A 77 19.25 -8.31 -10.55
N TRP A 78 18.54 -8.34 -9.42
CA TRP A 78 18.82 -9.25 -8.31
C TRP A 78 17.71 -10.28 -8.16
N SER A 79 18.07 -11.55 -8.09
CA SER A 79 17.14 -12.66 -7.86
C SER A 79 17.78 -13.71 -6.96
N VAL A 80 16.99 -14.37 -6.15
CA VAL A 80 17.38 -15.54 -5.34
C VAL A 80 16.32 -16.62 -5.45
N GLY A 81 16.72 -17.88 -5.45
CA GLY A 81 15.80 -19.02 -5.37
C GLY A 81 14.72 -19.09 -6.47
N GLY A 82 14.91 -18.40 -7.60
CA GLY A 82 13.89 -18.32 -8.67
C GLY A 82 12.88 -17.19 -8.47
N SER A 83 13.11 -16.26 -7.53
CA SER A 83 12.27 -15.06 -7.37
C SER A 83 12.21 -14.22 -8.64
N PRO A 84 11.15 -13.43 -8.83
CA PRO A 84 11.16 -12.33 -9.78
C PRO A 84 12.34 -11.39 -9.50
N PRO A 85 12.92 -10.74 -10.53
CA PRO A 85 14.07 -9.86 -10.31
C PRO A 85 13.65 -8.58 -9.59
N ILE A 86 14.45 -8.16 -8.60
CA ILE A 86 14.45 -6.78 -8.13
C ILE A 86 15.29 -5.96 -9.13
N VAL A 87 14.71 -4.93 -9.70
CA VAL A 87 15.41 -3.99 -10.58
C VAL A 87 16.05 -2.91 -9.72
N TYR A 88 17.38 -2.90 -9.69
CA TYR A 88 18.17 -1.88 -9.00
C TYR A 88 18.71 -0.85 -10.00
N GLY A 89 18.76 0.41 -9.58
CA GLY A 89 19.40 1.48 -10.31
C GLY A 89 20.09 2.48 -9.38
N LEU A 90 21.26 2.97 -9.80
CA LEU A 90 22.01 4.02 -9.11
C LEU A 90 22.32 5.17 -10.05
N LEU A 91 21.96 6.39 -9.66
CA LEU A 91 22.39 7.63 -10.30
C LEU A 91 23.09 8.53 -9.26
N LYS A 92 24.39 8.73 -9.43
CA LYS A 92 25.16 9.68 -8.61
C LYS A 92 24.93 11.10 -9.13
N SER A 93 24.49 12.00 -8.26
CA SER A 93 24.34 13.41 -8.59
C SER A 93 25.56 14.21 -8.12
N PRO A 94 26.24 14.96 -9.00
CA PRO A 94 27.41 15.73 -8.62
C PRO A 94 27.10 16.75 -7.53
N GLY A 95 27.79 16.66 -6.40
CA GLY A 95 27.63 17.53 -5.24
C GLY A 95 26.59 17.06 -4.22
N ALA A 96 25.81 16.04 -4.53
CA ALA A 96 24.86 15.47 -3.58
C ALA A 96 25.58 14.81 -2.38
N LYS A 97 25.10 15.13 -1.17
CA LYS A 97 25.62 14.59 0.09
C LYS A 97 24.74 13.47 0.65
N ARG A 98 23.51 13.39 0.19
CA ARG A 98 22.49 12.45 0.65
C ARG A 98 22.11 11.49 -0.46
N THR A 99 21.56 10.36 -0.06
CA THR A 99 21.08 9.31 -0.97
C THR A 99 19.65 8.94 -0.60
N ALA A 100 18.73 9.02 -1.55
CA ALA A 100 17.36 8.57 -1.42
C ALA A 100 17.13 7.30 -2.24
N ILE A 101 16.47 6.30 -1.68
CA ILE A 101 15.96 5.14 -2.40
C ILE A 101 14.50 5.38 -2.76
N PHE A 102 14.15 5.16 -4.02
CA PHE A 102 12.79 5.17 -4.54
C PHE A 102 12.36 3.72 -4.77
N TYR A 103 11.46 3.26 -3.91
CA TYR A 103 10.88 1.94 -4.00
C TYR A 103 9.50 1.98 -4.65
N ALA A 104 9.22 1.00 -5.48
CA ALA A 104 7.93 0.67 -6.05
C ALA A 104 7.88 -0.82 -6.37
N HIS A 105 6.71 -1.36 -6.66
CA HIS A 105 6.62 -2.72 -7.19
C HIS A 105 6.00 -2.75 -8.60
N TYR A 106 6.33 -3.77 -9.37
CA TYR A 106 5.84 -3.89 -10.74
C TYR A 106 4.96 -5.11 -10.99
N ASP A 107 4.82 -5.98 -10.00
CA ASP A 107 3.85 -7.06 -10.02
C ASP A 107 2.45 -6.56 -9.68
N GLY A 108 1.46 -7.40 -9.81
CA GLY A 108 0.08 -7.09 -9.53
C GLY A 108 -0.67 -8.30 -9.01
N GLN A 109 -1.76 -8.04 -8.32
CA GLN A 109 -2.66 -9.06 -7.77
C GLN A 109 -3.19 -10.03 -8.82
N PRO A 110 -3.47 -11.29 -8.45
CA PRO A 110 -4.16 -12.24 -9.31
C PRO A 110 -5.48 -11.69 -9.84
N ILE A 111 -5.91 -12.19 -10.98
CA ILE A 111 -7.14 -11.75 -11.62
C ILE A 111 -8.16 -12.89 -11.75
N THR A 112 -9.45 -12.54 -11.59
CA THR A 112 -10.58 -13.38 -12.01
C THR A 112 -11.22 -12.73 -13.22
N ARG A 113 -10.85 -13.17 -14.44
CA ARG A 113 -11.22 -12.52 -15.70
C ARG A 113 -12.70 -12.20 -15.84
N ALA A 114 -13.57 -13.07 -15.33
CA ALA A 114 -15.03 -12.91 -15.42
C ALA A 114 -15.57 -11.68 -14.65
N GLN A 115 -14.82 -11.15 -13.71
CA GLN A 115 -15.19 -9.96 -12.92
C GLN A 115 -14.79 -8.65 -13.61
N TRP A 116 -13.92 -8.71 -14.64
CA TRP A 116 -13.42 -7.53 -15.33
C TRP A 116 -14.28 -7.16 -16.52
N SER A 117 -14.66 -5.89 -16.63
CA SER A 117 -15.43 -5.35 -17.76
C SER A 117 -14.62 -5.20 -19.04
N SER A 118 -13.28 -5.13 -18.93
CA SER A 118 -12.32 -5.14 -20.05
C SER A 118 -11.19 -6.11 -19.76
N ASP A 119 -10.31 -6.39 -20.72
CA ASP A 119 -9.11 -7.20 -20.44
C ASP A 119 -8.19 -6.45 -19.48
N PRO A 120 -7.78 -7.06 -18.33
CA PRO A 120 -6.97 -6.40 -17.33
C PRO A 120 -5.56 -6.02 -17.81
N PHE A 121 -5.06 -6.63 -18.91
CA PHE A 121 -3.75 -6.36 -19.48
C PHE A 121 -3.84 -5.68 -20.86
N VAL A 122 -5.03 -5.22 -21.24
CA VAL A 122 -5.24 -4.35 -22.41
C VAL A 122 -5.88 -3.06 -21.91
N PRO A 123 -5.08 -2.07 -21.48
CA PRO A 123 -5.60 -0.89 -20.81
C PRO A 123 -6.61 -0.12 -21.67
N VAL A 124 -7.67 0.33 -21.02
CA VAL A 124 -8.70 1.18 -21.61
C VAL A 124 -8.83 2.48 -20.82
N MET A 125 -9.05 3.58 -21.52
CA MET A 125 -9.32 4.88 -20.91
C MET A 125 -10.82 5.09 -20.80
N ARG A 126 -11.30 5.55 -19.61
CA ARG A 126 -12.70 5.88 -19.39
C ARG A 126 -12.86 7.27 -18.76
N ASP A 127 -14.02 7.86 -18.93
CA ASP A 127 -14.36 9.18 -18.37
C ASP A 127 -14.81 9.13 -16.89
N GLY A 128 -14.85 7.95 -16.28
CA GLY A 128 -15.21 7.75 -14.86
C GLY A 128 -15.23 6.26 -14.50
N LEU A 129 -15.56 5.94 -13.26
CA LEU A 129 -15.63 4.54 -12.77
C LEU A 129 -16.62 3.68 -13.56
N ALA A 130 -17.81 4.22 -13.82
CA ALA A 130 -18.85 3.59 -14.64
C ALA A 130 -18.90 4.17 -16.07
N GLY A 131 -17.81 4.79 -16.50
CA GLY A 131 -17.72 5.55 -17.71
C GLY A 131 -17.59 4.70 -18.96
N LYS A 132 -17.68 5.36 -20.12
CA LYS A 132 -17.52 4.72 -21.43
C LYS A 132 -16.04 4.66 -21.82
N ASP A 133 -15.68 3.61 -22.57
CA ASP A 133 -14.35 3.49 -23.14
C ASP A 133 -14.10 4.62 -24.16
N LEU A 134 -12.97 5.30 -23.97
CA LEU A 134 -12.53 6.41 -24.82
C LEU A 134 -11.40 5.96 -25.72
N GLY A 135 -11.45 6.32 -26.98
CA GLY A 135 -10.38 6.08 -27.93
C GLY A 135 -9.21 7.06 -27.73
N TRP A 136 -8.62 7.10 -26.54
CA TRP A 136 -7.65 8.12 -26.12
C TRP A 136 -6.42 8.23 -27.05
N LYS A 137 -6.01 7.13 -27.70
CA LYS A 137 -4.87 7.13 -28.65
C LYS A 137 -5.13 7.99 -29.89
N ALA A 138 -6.39 8.21 -30.26
CA ALA A 138 -6.80 9.09 -31.34
C ALA A 138 -7.14 10.52 -30.84
N ALA A 139 -7.29 10.73 -29.54
CA ALA A 139 -7.55 12.03 -28.95
C ALA A 139 -6.25 12.87 -28.88
N LYS A 140 -6.40 14.19 -28.84
CA LYS A 140 -5.29 15.12 -28.69
C LYS A 140 -5.23 15.68 -27.26
N PRO A 141 -4.02 15.86 -26.69
CA PRO A 141 -3.87 16.60 -25.43
C PRO A 141 -4.39 18.04 -25.54
N PRO A 142 -4.73 18.69 -24.42
CA PRO A 142 -4.66 18.15 -23.06
C PRO A 142 -5.80 17.17 -22.79
N PHE A 143 -5.48 16.07 -22.11
CA PHE A 143 -6.48 15.11 -21.67
C PHE A 143 -7.21 15.59 -20.42
N ASN A 144 -8.48 15.19 -20.28
CA ASN A 144 -9.22 15.50 -19.05
C ASN A 144 -8.55 14.79 -17.85
N PRO A 145 -8.13 15.52 -16.81
CA PRO A 145 -7.45 14.94 -15.67
C PRO A 145 -8.33 13.98 -14.83
N GLU A 146 -9.64 13.98 -15.03
CA GLU A 146 -10.55 13.04 -14.37
C GLU A 146 -10.71 11.71 -15.14
N TRP A 147 -10.19 11.59 -16.34
CA TRP A 147 -10.15 10.33 -17.06
C TRP A 147 -9.30 9.32 -16.30
N ARG A 148 -9.60 8.03 -16.51
CA ARG A 148 -8.96 6.93 -15.81
C ARG A 148 -8.49 5.86 -16.77
N LEU A 149 -7.24 5.42 -16.60
CA LEU A 149 -6.69 4.26 -17.29
C LEU A 149 -6.98 3.01 -16.47
N PHE A 150 -7.77 2.10 -17.01
CA PHE A 150 -8.13 0.83 -16.40
C PHE A 150 -7.17 -0.27 -16.83
N GLY A 151 -6.67 -1.03 -15.88
CA GLY A 151 -5.79 -2.17 -16.09
C GLY A 151 -5.20 -2.67 -14.78
N ARG A 152 -4.79 -3.94 -14.70
CA ARG A 152 -4.14 -4.49 -13.51
C ARG A 152 -2.74 -3.89 -13.33
N GLY A 153 -2.45 -3.40 -12.13
CA GLY A 153 -1.21 -2.69 -11.81
C GLY A 153 -1.21 -1.24 -12.31
N ALA A 154 -2.29 -0.72 -12.90
CA ALA A 154 -2.32 0.65 -13.40
C ALA A 154 -2.18 1.69 -12.29
N ALA A 155 -2.74 1.44 -11.11
CA ALA A 155 -2.61 2.27 -9.92
C ALA A 155 -1.64 1.66 -8.90
N ASP A 156 -1.62 0.34 -8.81
CA ASP A 156 -0.92 -0.45 -7.82
C ASP A 156 0.07 -1.41 -8.50
N ASP A 157 1.37 -1.07 -8.72
CA ASP A 157 2.02 0.22 -8.39
C ASP A 157 2.80 0.79 -9.60
N LYS A 158 2.47 0.32 -10.83
CA LYS A 158 3.15 0.74 -12.08
C LYS A 158 3.08 2.25 -12.32
N SER A 159 2.05 2.91 -11.80
CA SER A 159 1.92 4.37 -11.92
C SER A 159 3.01 5.13 -11.16
N ALA A 160 3.49 4.64 -10.01
CA ALA A 160 4.60 5.23 -9.29
C ALA A 160 5.89 5.16 -10.13
N ILE A 161 6.14 4.00 -10.77
CA ILE A 161 7.27 3.82 -11.67
C ILE A 161 7.22 4.81 -12.84
N ILE A 162 6.07 4.95 -13.50
CA ILE A 162 5.91 5.89 -14.62
C ILE A 162 6.03 7.34 -14.14
N SER A 163 5.49 7.68 -12.96
CA SER A 163 5.67 9.01 -12.37
C SER A 163 7.13 9.33 -12.10
N PHE A 164 7.90 8.36 -11.57
CA PHE A 164 9.34 8.50 -11.38
C PHE A 164 10.07 8.74 -12.70
N LEU A 165 9.81 7.91 -13.73
CA LEU A 165 10.48 8.03 -15.02
C LEU A 165 10.16 9.36 -15.70
N ALA A 166 8.89 9.78 -15.72
CA ALA A 166 8.46 11.04 -16.32
C ALA A 166 9.00 12.27 -15.55
N ALA A 167 9.06 12.20 -14.21
CA ALA A 167 9.67 13.24 -13.39
C ALA A 167 11.16 13.40 -13.70
N PHE A 168 11.88 12.28 -13.81
CA PHE A 168 13.30 12.30 -14.16
C PHE A 168 13.54 12.88 -15.57
N ASP A 169 12.72 12.47 -16.55
CA ASP A 169 12.79 13.00 -17.93
C ASP A 169 12.51 14.50 -17.97
N ALA A 170 11.53 14.97 -17.18
CA ALA A 170 11.26 16.39 -17.02
C ALA A 170 12.47 17.16 -16.47
N LEU A 171 13.07 16.68 -15.38
CA LEU A 171 14.27 17.31 -14.81
C LEU A 171 15.43 17.35 -15.79
N LYS A 172 15.64 16.26 -16.54
CA LYS A 172 16.69 16.18 -17.56
C LYS A 172 16.45 17.21 -18.68
N ALA A 173 15.21 17.32 -19.17
CA ALA A 173 14.83 18.30 -20.21
C ALA A 173 14.97 19.75 -19.71
N LEU A 174 14.73 20.00 -18.43
CA LEU A 174 14.88 21.29 -17.78
C LEU A 174 16.33 21.59 -17.32
N HIS A 175 17.28 20.69 -17.61
CA HIS A 175 18.68 20.79 -17.15
C HIS A 175 18.79 20.93 -15.61
N ARG A 176 17.85 20.37 -14.85
CA ARG A 176 17.85 20.36 -13.39
C ARG A 176 18.54 19.10 -12.88
N LYS A 177 19.55 19.28 -12.03
CA LYS A 177 20.25 18.17 -11.37
C LYS A 177 19.48 17.73 -10.13
N PRO A 178 19.41 16.41 -9.83
CA PRO A 178 18.94 15.96 -8.53
C PRO A 178 19.77 16.53 -7.38
N SER A 179 19.12 16.85 -6.27
CA SER A 179 19.76 17.32 -5.03
C SER A 179 20.36 16.19 -4.20
N VAL A 180 19.93 14.95 -4.48
CA VAL A 180 20.35 13.72 -3.82
C VAL A 180 20.91 12.72 -4.83
N ASN A 181 21.73 11.76 -4.38
CA ASN A 181 21.97 10.55 -5.15
C ASN A 181 20.66 9.74 -5.17
N ILE A 182 20.33 9.21 -6.32
CA ILE A 182 19.10 8.44 -6.50
C ILE A 182 19.45 6.97 -6.59
N LYS A 183 18.83 6.16 -5.75
CA LYS A 183 18.74 4.72 -5.92
C LYS A 183 17.30 4.32 -6.21
N VAL A 184 17.15 3.29 -7.01
CA VAL A 184 15.87 2.69 -7.37
C VAL A 184 15.88 1.25 -6.91
N VAL A 185 14.80 0.80 -6.31
CA VAL A 185 14.53 -0.60 -5.95
C VAL A 185 13.10 -0.90 -6.36
N TRP A 186 12.92 -1.60 -7.49
CA TRP A 186 11.60 -1.99 -7.98
C TRP A 186 11.43 -3.49 -7.86
N GLU A 187 10.47 -3.90 -7.04
CA GLU A 187 10.20 -5.29 -6.67
C GLU A 187 9.18 -5.94 -7.62
N GLY A 188 9.28 -7.25 -7.81
CA GLY A 188 8.36 -8.03 -8.63
C GLY A 188 7.59 -9.10 -7.88
N GLU A 189 7.53 -9.03 -6.54
CA GLU A 189 6.93 -10.06 -5.69
C GLU A 189 6.12 -9.47 -4.50
N GLU A 190 5.85 -8.16 -4.48
CA GLU A 190 5.17 -7.51 -3.36
C GLU A 190 3.80 -8.10 -3.11
N GLU A 191 3.02 -8.25 -4.17
CA GLU A 191 1.65 -8.76 -4.17
C GLU A 191 1.56 -10.28 -3.85
N ALA A 192 2.70 -10.95 -3.86
CA ALA A 192 2.86 -12.34 -3.40
C ALA A 192 3.51 -12.42 -2.01
N SER A 193 3.48 -11.32 -1.23
CA SER A 193 4.00 -11.21 0.13
C SER A 193 5.54 -11.18 0.24
N SER A 194 6.26 -10.76 -0.79
CA SER A 194 7.72 -10.47 -0.77
C SER A 194 8.58 -11.57 -0.13
N ALA A 195 8.29 -12.83 -0.46
CA ALA A 195 8.89 -13.99 0.23
C ALA A 195 10.43 -14.01 0.18
N HIS A 196 11.03 -13.42 -0.86
CA HIS A 196 12.48 -13.41 -1.06
C HIS A 196 13.12 -12.04 -0.74
N LEU A 197 12.34 -11.01 -0.49
CA LEU A 197 12.81 -9.63 -0.31
C LEU A 197 13.90 -9.52 0.79
N ASP A 198 13.62 -10.06 1.97
CA ASP A 198 14.55 -10.01 3.12
C ASP A 198 15.93 -10.58 2.77
N GLY A 199 15.97 -11.74 2.10
CA GLY A 199 17.21 -12.38 1.66
C GLY A 199 17.99 -11.55 0.64
N ILE A 200 17.29 -10.92 -0.31
CA ILE A 200 17.90 -10.05 -1.32
C ILE A 200 18.45 -8.78 -0.67
N LEU A 201 17.67 -8.14 0.19
CA LEU A 201 18.08 -6.91 0.88
C LEU A 201 19.31 -7.13 1.78
N LYS A 202 19.38 -8.26 2.50
CA LYS A 202 20.54 -8.64 3.31
C LYS A 202 21.78 -8.86 2.45
N THR A 203 21.63 -9.54 1.32
CA THR A 203 22.73 -9.82 0.39
C THR A 203 23.31 -8.52 -0.19
N HIS A 204 22.47 -7.54 -0.48
CA HIS A 204 22.83 -6.28 -1.13
C HIS A 204 22.78 -5.07 -0.16
N ALA A 205 22.95 -5.33 1.14
CA ALA A 205 22.83 -4.26 2.15
C ALA A 205 23.86 -3.13 1.97
N ALA A 206 25.04 -3.42 1.41
CA ALA A 206 26.04 -2.40 1.13
C ALA A 206 25.62 -1.46 -0.01
N GLU A 207 25.04 -2.00 -1.07
CA GLU A 207 24.53 -1.24 -2.22
C GLU A 207 23.28 -0.43 -1.84
N LEU A 208 22.54 -0.85 -0.80
CA LEU A 208 21.28 -0.25 -0.34
C LEU A 208 21.43 0.79 0.77
N GLN A 209 22.68 1.11 1.18
CA GLN A 209 22.89 2.21 2.13
C GLN A 209 22.31 3.52 1.60
N SER A 210 21.51 4.21 2.44
CA SER A 210 20.80 5.43 2.07
C SER A 210 20.48 6.27 3.29
N ASP A 211 19.97 7.47 3.09
CA ASP A 211 19.53 8.39 4.16
C ASP A 211 18.01 8.35 4.34
N VAL A 212 17.26 7.88 3.33
CA VAL A 212 15.79 7.76 3.35
C VAL A 212 15.31 6.75 2.31
N TRP A 213 14.25 6.01 2.61
CA TRP A 213 13.46 5.24 1.67
C TRP A 213 12.15 5.96 1.38
N LEU A 214 11.85 6.12 0.10
CA LEU A 214 10.64 6.74 -0.42
C LEU A 214 9.81 5.67 -1.12
N ILE A 215 8.66 5.34 -0.53
CA ILE A 215 7.81 4.22 -0.96
C ILE A 215 6.69 4.76 -1.86
N GLY A 216 6.62 4.31 -3.11
CA GLY A 216 5.64 4.79 -4.09
C GLY A 216 4.23 4.28 -3.90
N ASP A 217 4.10 3.17 -3.19
CA ASP A 217 2.88 2.41 -3.05
C ASP A 217 1.81 3.10 -2.18
N GLY A 218 0.55 2.87 -2.55
CA GLY A 218 -0.63 3.26 -1.81
C GLY A 218 -1.48 4.37 -2.44
N PRO A 219 -2.72 4.53 -1.95
CA PRO A 219 -3.61 5.59 -2.39
C PRO A 219 -3.38 6.90 -1.64
N VAL A 220 -3.68 8.02 -2.30
CA VAL A 220 -3.79 9.33 -1.65
C VAL A 220 -4.99 9.35 -0.69
N HIS A 221 -4.97 10.31 0.23
CA HIS A 221 -6.08 10.55 1.17
C HIS A 221 -7.42 10.73 0.42
N GLN A 222 -8.52 10.27 1.00
CA GLN A 222 -9.85 10.25 0.40
C GLN A 222 -10.39 11.65 0.05
N SER A 223 -9.81 12.71 0.63
CA SER A 223 -10.07 14.10 0.20
C SER A 223 -9.47 14.45 -1.16
N ARG A 224 -8.71 13.54 -1.79
CA ARG A 224 -7.94 13.76 -3.03
C ARG A 224 -6.79 14.77 -2.88
N THR A 225 -6.46 15.15 -1.65
CA THR A 225 -5.30 15.99 -1.34
C THR A 225 -4.01 15.18 -1.53
N PRO A 226 -2.96 15.72 -2.18
CA PRO A 226 -1.65 15.07 -2.24
C PRO A 226 -1.20 14.64 -0.86
N THR A 227 -0.67 13.43 -0.75
CA THR A 227 -0.51 12.74 0.52
C THR A 227 0.92 12.25 0.69
N ILE A 228 1.40 12.24 1.93
CA ILE A 228 2.56 11.46 2.37
C ILE A 228 2.19 10.69 3.64
N TYR A 229 2.80 9.53 3.84
CA TYR A 229 2.63 8.77 5.06
C TYR A 229 3.96 8.34 5.67
N PHE A 230 3.98 8.12 6.99
CA PHE A 230 5.19 7.83 7.76
C PHE A 230 5.24 6.40 8.29
N GLY A 231 4.47 5.51 7.74
CA GLY A 231 4.43 4.11 8.11
C GLY A 231 3.18 3.41 7.61
N ALA A 232 3.09 2.13 7.93
CA ALA A 232 1.98 1.27 7.56
C ALA A 232 1.59 0.36 8.72
N ARG A 233 0.35 -0.11 8.74
CA ARG A 233 -0.12 -1.09 9.72
C ARG A 233 0.56 -2.43 9.47
N GLY A 234 0.77 -3.19 10.56
CA GLY A 234 1.10 -4.60 10.46
C GLY A 234 -0.14 -5.44 10.16
N SER A 235 0.08 -6.68 9.79
CA SER A 235 -0.98 -7.65 9.49
C SER A 235 -0.66 -9.00 10.10
N LEU A 236 -1.70 -9.74 10.52
CA LEU A 236 -1.61 -11.11 10.98
C LEU A 236 -2.93 -11.83 10.69
N GLY A 237 -2.87 -12.93 9.96
CA GLY A 237 -4.02 -13.76 9.64
C GLY A 237 -4.23 -14.90 10.63
N LEU A 238 -5.49 -15.30 10.85
CA LEU A 238 -5.86 -16.48 11.62
C LEU A 238 -7.04 -17.17 10.95
N ASP A 239 -6.90 -18.47 10.68
CA ASP A 239 -8.03 -19.36 10.43
C ASP A 239 -8.29 -20.25 11.66
N ALA A 240 -9.49 -20.19 12.19
CA ALA A 240 -9.89 -20.93 13.39
C ALA A 240 -11.03 -21.90 13.07
N THR A 241 -10.91 -23.15 13.55
CA THR A 241 -11.97 -24.16 13.44
C THR A 241 -12.51 -24.52 14.82
N ILE A 242 -13.77 -24.27 15.03
CA ILE A 242 -14.51 -24.64 16.24
C ILE A 242 -15.23 -25.96 15.99
N TYR A 243 -15.02 -26.93 16.87
CA TYR A 243 -15.53 -28.27 16.70
C TYR A 243 -16.84 -28.50 17.45
N GLY A 244 -17.84 -29.05 16.73
CA GLY A 244 -19.09 -29.60 17.27
C GLY A 244 -19.08 -31.15 17.32
N PRO A 245 -20.21 -31.83 17.03
CA PRO A 245 -20.28 -33.29 17.05
C PRO A 245 -19.42 -33.90 15.92
N LEU A 246 -19.10 -35.21 16.05
CA LEU A 246 -18.34 -35.97 15.04
C LEU A 246 -19.05 -36.14 13.69
N ARG A 247 -20.37 -36.04 13.69
CA ARG A 247 -21.23 -36.09 12.49
C ARG A 247 -22.36 -35.09 12.65
N ALA A 248 -22.93 -34.64 11.55
CA ALA A 248 -24.13 -33.81 11.61
C ALA A 248 -25.29 -34.56 12.31
N LEU A 249 -26.04 -33.88 13.14
CA LEU A 249 -27.10 -34.45 13.95
C LEU A 249 -28.40 -33.72 13.67
N HIS A 250 -29.51 -34.46 13.59
CA HIS A 250 -30.83 -33.87 13.40
C HIS A 250 -31.16 -32.92 14.57
N ASP A 251 -31.41 -31.66 14.26
CA ASP A 251 -31.60 -30.60 15.27
C ASP A 251 -32.86 -30.81 16.10
N GLY A 252 -33.93 -31.32 15.53
CA GLY A 252 -35.16 -31.66 16.24
C GLY A 252 -34.98 -32.75 17.33
N HIS A 253 -33.97 -33.62 17.18
CA HIS A 253 -33.70 -34.67 18.16
C HIS A 253 -32.63 -34.26 19.18
N TYR A 254 -31.66 -33.43 18.77
CA TYR A 254 -30.46 -33.14 19.55
C TYR A 254 -30.27 -31.65 19.83
N GLY A 255 -31.17 -30.76 19.37
CA GLY A 255 -31.18 -29.35 19.73
C GLY A 255 -31.34 -29.15 21.22
N ASN A 256 -30.82 -28.06 21.77
CA ASN A 256 -30.75 -27.74 23.18
C ASN A 256 -29.94 -28.74 24.05
N TRP A 257 -29.38 -29.79 23.43
CA TRP A 257 -28.57 -30.78 24.12
C TRP A 257 -27.13 -30.85 23.60
N VAL A 258 -26.95 -30.82 22.26
CA VAL A 258 -25.62 -30.80 21.64
C VAL A 258 -25.21 -29.35 21.37
N PRO A 259 -23.99 -28.92 21.79
CA PRO A 259 -23.48 -27.62 21.46
C PRO A 259 -23.40 -27.40 19.93
N ASN A 260 -23.89 -26.25 19.48
CA ASN A 260 -23.86 -25.89 18.05
C ASN A 260 -22.62 -25.05 17.76
N PRO A 261 -21.69 -25.50 16.90
CA PRO A 261 -20.45 -24.79 16.63
C PRO A 261 -20.67 -23.41 15.96
N ALA A 262 -21.75 -23.20 15.20
CA ALA A 262 -22.10 -21.89 14.66
C ALA A 262 -22.43 -20.89 15.75
N ALA A 263 -23.21 -21.32 16.76
CA ALA A 263 -23.52 -20.49 17.93
C ALA A 263 -22.27 -20.18 18.76
N MET A 264 -21.39 -21.19 18.94
CA MET A 264 -20.12 -21.02 19.66
C MET A 264 -19.19 -20.04 18.93
N ALA A 265 -19.16 -20.03 17.60
CA ALA A 265 -18.39 -19.06 16.81
C ALA A 265 -18.95 -17.63 16.95
N ALA A 266 -20.26 -17.46 16.91
CA ALA A 266 -20.91 -16.17 17.11
C ALA A 266 -20.63 -15.62 18.53
N GLU A 267 -20.73 -16.48 19.55
CA GLU A 267 -20.37 -16.14 20.92
C GLU A 267 -18.91 -15.66 21.03
N LEU A 268 -17.97 -16.39 20.41
CA LEU A 268 -16.55 -16.02 20.42
C LEU A 268 -16.34 -14.64 19.79
N ILE A 269 -16.93 -14.35 18.63
CA ILE A 269 -16.82 -13.05 17.98
C ILE A 269 -17.28 -11.92 18.92
N THR A 270 -18.42 -12.08 19.59
CA THR A 270 -18.95 -11.06 20.51
C THR A 270 -18.16 -10.95 21.83
N GLN A 271 -17.34 -11.94 22.16
CA GLN A 271 -16.38 -11.86 23.26
C GLN A 271 -15.07 -11.18 22.87
N MET A 272 -14.72 -11.13 21.59
CA MET A 272 -13.51 -10.47 21.09
C MET A 272 -13.74 -8.99 20.81
N ARG A 273 -14.93 -8.62 20.34
CA ARG A 273 -15.29 -7.23 20.00
C ARG A 273 -16.77 -6.95 20.32
N ASP A 274 -17.04 -5.71 20.74
CA ASP A 274 -18.40 -5.27 21.04
C ASP A 274 -19.16 -4.79 19.79
N GLY A 275 -20.43 -4.38 19.97
CA GLY A 275 -21.30 -3.88 18.91
C GLY A 275 -20.87 -2.56 18.28
N GLU A 276 -19.94 -1.84 18.90
CA GLU A 276 -19.32 -0.62 18.37
C GLU A 276 -17.96 -0.88 17.72
N GLY A 277 -17.58 -2.15 17.54
CA GLY A 277 -16.32 -2.54 16.94
C GLY A 277 -15.09 -2.43 17.84
N ARG A 278 -15.27 -2.10 19.13
CA ARG A 278 -14.14 -2.01 20.06
C ARG A 278 -13.67 -3.41 20.44
N ILE A 279 -12.37 -3.61 20.45
CA ILE A 279 -11.75 -4.85 20.91
C ILE A 279 -11.88 -4.92 22.44
N ILE A 280 -12.43 -6.02 22.92
CA ILE A 280 -12.66 -6.27 24.35
C ILE A 280 -11.84 -7.44 24.89
N ILE A 281 -10.86 -7.92 24.12
CA ILE A 281 -9.82 -8.84 24.61
C ILE A 281 -8.97 -8.06 25.61
N PRO A 282 -8.81 -8.54 26.87
CA PRO A 282 -7.96 -7.88 27.86
C PRO A 282 -6.54 -7.70 27.34
N ASP A 283 -5.92 -6.59 27.74
CA ASP A 283 -4.52 -6.25 27.45
C ASP A 283 -4.14 -6.23 25.96
N PHE A 284 -5.13 -6.27 25.05
CA PHE A 284 -4.90 -6.36 23.59
C PHE A 284 -4.08 -5.18 23.05
N ALA A 285 -4.25 -3.99 23.63
CA ALA A 285 -3.63 -2.75 23.17
C ALA A 285 -2.60 -2.15 24.15
N ASP A 286 -2.19 -2.87 25.19
CA ASP A 286 -1.32 -2.34 26.24
C ASP A 286 0.10 -1.99 25.78
N ASP A 287 0.56 -2.66 24.72
CA ASP A 287 1.86 -2.46 24.09
C ASP A 287 1.83 -1.43 22.94
N VAL A 288 0.66 -0.85 22.65
CA VAL A 288 0.54 0.14 21.57
C VAL A 288 1.32 1.41 21.87
N ARG A 289 2.22 1.79 20.98
CA ARG A 289 2.97 3.05 21.10
C ARG A 289 2.04 4.25 20.94
N PRO A 290 1.91 5.12 21.95
CA PRO A 290 1.05 6.30 21.87
C PRO A 290 1.39 7.21 20.70
N LEU A 291 0.42 7.99 20.25
CA LEU A 291 0.65 9.06 19.26
C LEU A 291 1.43 10.22 19.93
N THR A 292 2.39 10.75 19.23
CA THR A 292 3.09 12.00 19.59
C THR A 292 2.19 13.22 19.35
N ASP A 293 2.58 14.39 19.88
CA ASP A 293 1.85 15.64 19.59
C ASP A 293 1.88 16.03 18.12
N ALA A 294 2.99 15.77 17.43
CA ALA A 294 3.13 16.00 16.01
C ALA A 294 2.14 15.14 15.20
N GLU A 295 2.02 13.84 15.55
CA GLU A 295 1.10 12.90 14.92
C GLU A 295 -0.37 13.28 15.18
N ARG A 296 -0.74 13.59 16.44
CA ARG A 296 -2.09 14.08 16.77
C ARG A 296 -2.44 15.34 15.99
N SER A 297 -1.51 16.27 15.91
CA SER A 297 -1.64 17.53 15.18
C SER A 297 -1.80 17.32 13.67
N ALA A 298 -1.09 16.32 13.10
CA ALA A 298 -1.25 15.97 11.68
C ALA A 298 -2.65 15.41 11.40
N ILE A 299 -3.13 14.47 12.21
CA ILE A 299 -4.48 13.89 12.10
C ILE A 299 -5.55 14.98 12.20
N ALA A 300 -5.43 15.90 13.17
CA ALA A 300 -6.40 16.96 13.37
C ALA A 300 -6.50 17.97 12.21
N ARG A 301 -5.46 18.05 11.36
CA ARG A 301 -5.45 18.92 10.17
C ARG A 301 -5.96 18.26 8.90
N LEU A 302 -6.25 16.95 8.92
CA LEU A 302 -6.77 16.26 7.75
C LEU A 302 -8.16 16.77 7.38
N PRO A 303 -8.48 16.90 6.09
CA PRO A 303 -9.83 17.21 5.66
C PRO A 303 -10.82 16.11 6.10
N PRO A 304 -12.02 16.46 6.56
CA PRO A 304 -13.03 15.48 6.93
C PRO A 304 -13.56 14.76 5.68
N VAL A 305 -13.62 13.43 5.74
CA VAL A 305 -14.04 12.58 4.60
C VAL A 305 -15.22 11.67 4.93
N GLU A 306 -15.54 11.50 6.20
CA GLU A 306 -16.49 10.51 6.71
C GLU A 306 -17.91 10.69 6.13
N GLY A 307 -18.35 11.92 5.94
CA GLY A 307 -19.66 12.23 5.36
C GLY A 307 -19.77 11.80 3.89
N GLY A 308 -18.70 11.97 3.11
CA GLY A 308 -18.59 11.51 1.72
C GLY A 308 -18.55 9.99 1.64
N LEU A 309 -17.66 9.38 2.42
CA LEU A 309 -17.45 7.92 2.43
C LEU A 309 -18.70 7.15 2.89
N LYS A 310 -19.44 7.65 3.88
CA LYS A 310 -20.71 7.02 4.27
C LYS A 310 -21.71 6.98 3.13
N LYS A 311 -21.79 8.02 2.32
CA LYS A 311 -22.67 8.05 1.14
C LYS A 311 -22.15 7.09 0.05
N GLU A 312 -20.85 7.11 -0.20
CA GLU A 312 -20.21 6.25 -1.21
C GLU A 312 -20.40 4.78 -0.88
N PHE A 313 -20.21 4.40 0.39
CA PHE A 313 -20.32 3.01 0.86
C PHE A 313 -21.76 2.58 1.17
N GLY A 314 -22.73 3.51 1.16
CA GLY A 314 -24.13 3.22 1.46
C GLY A 314 -24.36 2.82 2.93
N ILE A 315 -23.57 3.36 3.88
CA ILE A 315 -23.66 3.03 5.30
C ILE A 315 -24.20 4.22 6.12
N ALA A 316 -25.07 3.94 7.09
CA ALA A 316 -25.66 4.95 7.94
C ALA A 316 -24.71 5.40 9.07
N ARG A 317 -23.88 4.50 9.58
CA ARG A 317 -22.94 4.74 10.69
C ARG A 317 -21.58 4.12 10.45
N THR A 318 -20.56 4.63 11.12
CA THR A 318 -19.24 4.02 11.27
C THR A 318 -19.13 3.37 12.64
N GLU A 319 -18.16 2.47 12.83
CA GLU A 319 -17.83 1.92 14.14
C GLU A 319 -16.99 2.94 14.94
N GLY A 320 -17.21 3.01 16.24
CA GLY A 320 -16.41 3.81 17.20
C GLY A 320 -16.53 5.32 17.11
N GLY A 321 -17.17 5.89 16.07
CA GLY A 321 -17.48 7.32 15.95
C GLY A 321 -16.29 8.26 15.74
N GLU A 322 -15.06 7.75 15.57
CA GLU A 322 -13.85 8.55 15.30
C GLU A 322 -13.69 8.83 13.80
N SER A 323 -12.76 9.74 13.46
CA SER A 323 -12.35 9.93 12.06
C SER A 323 -11.68 8.67 11.52
N LEU A 324 -11.74 8.47 10.19
CA LEU A 324 -11.13 7.32 9.53
C LEU A 324 -9.66 7.17 9.92
N THR A 325 -8.87 8.23 9.82
CA THR A 325 -7.43 8.17 10.15
C THR A 325 -7.19 7.91 11.63
N ALA A 326 -7.96 8.49 12.55
CA ALA A 326 -7.83 8.20 13.97
C ALA A 326 -8.11 6.73 14.27
N SER A 327 -9.12 6.14 13.64
CA SER A 327 -9.47 4.73 13.82
C SER A 327 -8.37 3.79 13.29
N THR A 328 -7.68 4.16 12.20
CA THR A 328 -6.56 3.36 11.67
C THR A 328 -5.29 3.42 12.51
N MET A 329 -5.19 4.36 13.47
CA MET A 329 -4.09 4.40 14.44
C MET A 329 -4.27 3.42 15.60
N ARG A 330 -5.35 2.67 15.63
CA ARG A 330 -5.62 1.61 16.62
C ARG A 330 -5.56 0.22 15.98
N PRO A 331 -5.24 -0.82 16.74
CA PRO A 331 -5.34 -2.19 16.25
C PRO A 331 -6.79 -2.53 15.89
N SER A 332 -6.99 -3.47 14.98
CA SER A 332 -8.33 -3.93 14.60
C SER A 332 -8.41 -5.44 14.46
N ILE A 333 -9.61 -5.97 14.71
CA ILE A 333 -10.00 -7.34 14.43
C ILE A 333 -11.10 -7.30 13.38
N ASN A 334 -10.82 -7.84 12.21
CA ASN A 334 -11.77 -7.95 11.11
C ASN A 334 -12.13 -9.42 10.89
N ILE A 335 -13.43 -9.74 10.89
CA ILE A 335 -13.91 -11.07 10.52
C ILE A 335 -14.04 -11.13 9.01
N ARG A 336 -13.08 -11.78 8.35
CA ARG A 336 -13.07 -11.95 6.88
C ARG A 336 -14.12 -12.91 6.39
N GLY A 337 -14.49 -13.87 7.22
CA GLY A 337 -15.49 -14.86 6.89
C GLY A 337 -15.87 -15.77 8.07
N ILE A 338 -17.09 -16.29 7.99
CA ILE A 338 -17.61 -17.32 8.89
C ILE A 338 -18.37 -18.35 8.06
N ARG A 339 -18.13 -19.62 8.31
CA ARG A 339 -18.81 -20.72 7.65
C ARG A 339 -19.17 -21.81 8.64
N SER A 340 -20.45 -22.27 8.62
CA SER A 340 -20.91 -23.45 9.37
C SER A 340 -22.23 -23.91 8.77
N GLY A 341 -22.37 -25.20 8.50
CA GLY A 341 -23.56 -25.75 7.83
C GLY A 341 -23.83 -25.14 6.45
N GLN A 342 -25.09 -25.18 6.02
CA GLN A 342 -25.56 -24.63 4.74
C GLN A 342 -26.70 -23.62 5.01
N VAL A 343 -26.95 -22.71 4.04
CA VAL A 343 -27.98 -21.66 4.17
C VAL A 343 -28.91 -21.67 2.94
N GLY A 344 -30.09 -21.05 3.07
CA GLY A 344 -31.04 -20.91 1.97
C GLY A 344 -31.61 -22.26 1.55
N ALA A 345 -31.68 -22.52 0.25
CA ALA A 345 -32.26 -23.75 -0.31
C ALA A 345 -31.47 -25.04 0.03
N GLU A 346 -30.21 -24.89 0.40
CA GLU A 346 -29.36 -26.04 0.78
C GLU A 346 -29.35 -26.30 2.30
N ALA A 347 -30.08 -25.48 3.09
CA ALA A 347 -30.12 -25.63 4.54
C ALA A 347 -30.77 -26.93 4.96
N ASN A 348 -30.16 -27.62 5.92
CA ASN A 348 -30.64 -28.84 6.52
C ASN A 348 -31.04 -28.63 7.98
N ASN A 349 -32.03 -29.37 8.48
CA ASN A 349 -32.39 -29.43 9.90
C ASN A 349 -31.33 -30.22 10.67
N ALA A 350 -30.10 -29.70 10.75
CA ALA A 350 -28.97 -30.39 11.35
C ALA A 350 -28.06 -29.46 12.12
N ILE A 351 -27.52 -29.95 13.24
CA ILE A 351 -26.39 -29.34 13.97
C ILE A 351 -25.14 -29.69 13.18
N PRO A 352 -24.37 -28.69 12.71
CA PRO A 352 -23.15 -28.91 11.94
C PRO A 352 -22.01 -29.52 12.75
N VAL A 353 -20.99 -30.04 12.07
CA VAL A 353 -19.82 -30.68 12.70
C VAL A 353 -18.77 -29.66 13.17
N ASP A 354 -18.72 -28.51 12.53
CA ASP A 354 -17.77 -27.45 12.81
C ASP A 354 -18.28 -26.07 12.39
N ALA A 355 -17.55 -25.06 12.83
CA ALA A 355 -17.60 -23.70 12.28
C ALA A 355 -16.17 -23.21 12.01
N VAL A 356 -15.97 -22.55 10.90
CA VAL A 356 -14.68 -21.97 10.49
C VAL A 356 -14.78 -20.46 10.46
N LEU A 357 -13.82 -19.80 11.11
CA LEU A 357 -13.64 -18.35 11.13
C LEU A 357 -12.35 -18.00 10.42
N SER A 358 -12.37 -16.97 9.58
CA SER A 358 -11.18 -16.33 9.04
C SER A 358 -11.09 -14.91 9.57
N VAL A 359 -10.01 -14.60 10.28
CA VAL A 359 -9.81 -13.34 11.00
C VAL A 359 -8.56 -12.65 10.51
N ASP A 360 -8.64 -11.33 10.33
CA ASP A 360 -7.51 -10.45 10.05
C ASP A 360 -7.29 -9.51 11.24
N PHE A 361 -6.07 -9.48 11.74
CA PHE A 361 -5.63 -8.53 12.74
C PHE A 361 -4.77 -7.47 12.06
N ARG A 362 -5.10 -6.20 12.30
CA ARG A 362 -4.19 -5.11 11.94
C ARG A 362 -3.46 -4.64 13.18
N LEU A 363 -2.14 -4.75 13.12
CA LEU A 363 -1.24 -4.32 14.20
C LEU A 363 -0.89 -2.84 14.03
N VAL A 364 -0.58 -2.21 15.14
CA VAL A 364 -0.03 -0.85 15.19
C VAL A 364 1.31 -0.85 15.93
N PRO A 365 2.14 0.21 15.81
CA PRO A 365 3.47 0.23 16.42
C PRO A 365 3.47 -0.09 17.92
N GLY A 366 4.42 -0.93 18.32
CA GLY A 366 4.52 -1.49 19.66
C GLY A 366 4.06 -2.94 19.73
N GLN A 367 3.14 -3.34 18.87
CA GLN A 367 2.66 -4.72 18.79
C GLN A 367 3.57 -5.58 17.91
N THR A 368 3.77 -6.82 18.34
CA THR A 368 4.48 -7.86 17.57
C THR A 368 3.53 -9.00 17.22
N THR A 369 3.80 -9.72 16.13
CA THR A 369 2.98 -10.87 15.73
C THR A 369 2.98 -11.98 16.78
N PRO A 370 4.10 -12.39 17.39
CA PRO A 370 4.07 -13.37 18.49
C PRO A 370 3.31 -12.86 19.73
N GLY A 371 3.54 -11.62 20.15
CA GLY A 371 2.85 -11.04 21.31
C GLY A 371 1.34 -10.99 21.13
N LEU A 372 0.86 -10.70 19.89
CA LEU A 372 -0.56 -10.72 19.60
C LEU A 372 -1.13 -12.14 19.62
N GLN A 373 -0.41 -13.12 19.07
CA GLN A 373 -0.79 -14.54 19.13
C GLN A 373 -0.95 -14.98 20.59
N ASP A 374 0.03 -14.68 21.43
CA ASP A 374 0.00 -15.02 22.86
C ASP A 374 -1.21 -14.42 23.58
N LYS A 375 -1.52 -13.13 23.33
CA LYS A 375 -2.70 -12.45 23.92
C LYS A 375 -4.01 -13.10 23.51
N VAL A 376 -4.17 -13.40 22.22
CA VAL A 376 -5.38 -14.06 21.70
C VAL A 376 -5.52 -15.47 22.27
N GLU A 377 -4.45 -16.25 22.33
CA GLU A 377 -4.49 -17.60 22.89
C GLU A 377 -4.73 -17.63 24.40
N ALA A 378 -4.13 -16.69 25.14
CA ALA A 378 -4.40 -16.54 26.57
C ALA A 378 -5.88 -16.19 26.82
N PHE A 379 -6.43 -15.28 26.00
CA PHE A 379 -7.87 -14.95 26.07
C PHE A 379 -8.75 -16.17 25.78
N LEU A 380 -8.46 -16.94 24.72
CA LEU A 380 -9.22 -18.15 24.40
C LEU A 380 -9.18 -19.15 25.56
N LYS A 381 -8.02 -19.40 26.13
CA LYS A 381 -7.86 -20.29 27.30
C LYS A 381 -8.65 -19.78 28.51
N ALA A 382 -8.61 -18.47 28.79
CA ALA A 382 -9.39 -17.85 29.89
C ALA A 382 -10.90 -17.96 29.66
N LYS A 383 -11.37 -18.05 28.39
CA LYS A 383 -12.78 -18.32 28.04
C LYS A 383 -13.13 -19.80 28.01
N GLY A 384 -12.25 -20.68 28.45
CA GLY A 384 -12.48 -22.13 28.55
C GLY A 384 -12.27 -22.89 27.24
N TRP A 385 -11.61 -22.30 26.26
CA TRP A 385 -11.26 -23.00 25.03
C TRP A 385 -10.00 -23.84 25.20
N THR A 386 -10.05 -25.08 24.71
CA THR A 386 -8.86 -25.90 24.49
C THR A 386 -8.31 -25.60 23.10
N VAL A 387 -7.16 -24.93 23.04
CA VAL A 387 -6.48 -24.59 21.79
C VAL A 387 -5.68 -25.79 21.30
N VAL A 388 -5.92 -26.20 20.05
CA VAL A 388 -5.16 -27.27 19.38
C VAL A 388 -4.58 -26.80 18.07
N ARG A 389 -3.58 -27.50 17.53
CA ARG A 389 -2.95 -27.19 16.22
C ARG A 389 -3.41 -28.18 15.14
N GLU A 390 -3.83 -29.35 15.54
CA GLU A 390 -4.29 -30.40 14.64
C GLU A 390 -5.77 -30.71 14.86
N THR A 391 -6.36 -31.47 13.94
CA THR A 391 -7.74 -31.95 14.10
C THR A 391 -7.82 -32.86 15.32
N PRO A 392 -8.66 -32.56 16.33
CA PRO A 392 -8.72 -33.31 17.56
C PRO A 392 -9.27 -34.72 17.33
N ASP A 393 -8.63 -35.68 17.97
CA ASP A 393 -9.11 -37.05 18.01
C ASP A 393 -10.33 -37.23 18.96
N THR A 394 -10.91 -38.41 19.01
CA THR A 394 -12.08 -38.70 19.85
C THR A 394 -11.78 -38.54 21.34
N VAL A 395 -10.56 -38.88 21.79
CA VAL A 395 -10.17 -38.79 23.20
C VAL A 395 -10.14 -37.31 23.62
N THR A 396 -9.49 -36.47 22.81
CA THR A 396 -9.43 -35.02 23.03
C THR A 396 -10.84 -34.41 23.06
N ARG A 397 -11.72 -34.80 22.12
CA ARG A 397 -13.10 -34.28 22.03
C ARG A 397 -13.94 -34.65 23.26
N LEU A 398 -13.77 -35.85 23.81
CA LEU A 398 -14.48 -36.29 25.02
C LEU A 398 -13.95 -35.63 26.29
N ALA A 399 -12.68 -35.23 26.30
CA ALA A 399 -12.04 -34.59 27.48
C ALA A 399 -12.31 -33.06 27.57
N HIS A 400 -12.67 -32.41 26.46
CA HIS A 400 -12.76 -30.94 26.39
C HIS A 400 -14.08 -30.46 25.79
N PRO A 401 -14.86 -29.63 26.53
CA PRO A 401 -16.19 -29.17 26.07
C PRO A 401 -16.15 -28.11 24.98
N ARG A 402 -15.02 -27.35 24.85
CA ARG A 402 -14.81 -26.30 23.85
C ARG A 402 -13.43 -26.46 23.24
N ILE A 403 -13.38 -26.82 21.96
CA ILE A 403 -12.12 -27.05 21.25
C ILE A 403 -12.07 -26.11 20.04
N ILE A 404 -10.95 -25.42 19.91
CA ILE A 404 -10.65 -24.55 18.79
C ILE A 404 -9.27 -24.91 18.21
N LYS A 405 -9.22 -25.18 16.92
CA LYS A 405 -7.96 -25.31 16.18
C LYS A 405 -7.59 -23.95 15.61
N LEU A 406 -6.37 -23.52 15.86
CA LEU A 406 -5.82 -22.29 15.32
C LEU A 406 -4.76 -22.60 14.26
N ASN A 407 -4.93 -21.95 13.10
CA ASN A 407 -3.94 -21.93 12.04
C ASN A 407 -3.56 -20.48 11.77
N TRP A 408 -2.45 -20.05 12.38
CA TRP A 408 -1.93 -18.72 12.20
C TRP A 408 -1.27 -18.60 10.82
N GLY A 409 -1.64 -17.55 10.10
CA GLY A 409 -1.00 -17.17 8.84
C GLY A 409 0.30 -16.42 9.07
N GLY A 410 0.96 -16.07 7.98
CA GLY A 410 2.06 -15.10 8.00
C GLY A 410 1.61 -13.73 8.49
N GLY A 411 2.56 -12.94 8.97
CA GLY A 411 2.30 -11.58 9.42
C GLY A 411 3.59 -10.83 9.69
N TYR A 412 3.48 -9.52 9.81
CA TYR A 412 4.58 -8.60 10.10
C TYR A 412 4.10 -7.44 10.97
N PRO A 413 5.01 -6.81 11.75
CA PRO A 413 4.67 -5.71 12.61
C PRO A 413 4.39 -4.42 11.83
N ALA A 414 3.82 -3.44 12.49
CA ALA A 414 3.61 -2.10 11.94
C ALA A 414 4.87 -1.26 12.04
N LEU A 415 5.00 -0.31 11.13
CA LEU A 415 6.03 0.73 11.16
C LEU A 415 5.39 2.11 11.31
N ARG A 416 6.06 3.00 12.06
CA ARG A 416 5.76 4.44 12.12
C ARG A 416 7.04 5.21 12.36
N SER A 417 7.57 5.80 11.27
CA SER A 417 8.78 6.63 11.26
C SER A 417 8.56 7.97 11.95
N ASP A 418 9.63 8.55 12.49
CA ASP A 418 9.57 9.86 13.14
C ASP A 418 9.32 10.99 12.13
N MET A 419 8.14 11.60 12.21
CA MET A 419 7.72 12.73 11.38
C MET A 419 8.51 14.03 11.67
N THR A 420 9.28 14.07 12.76
CA THR A 420 10.03 15.26 13.17
C THR A 420 11.51 15.22 12.79
N SER A 421 11.96 14.10 12.23
CA SER A 421 13.34 13.92 11.78
C SER A 421 13.72 14.93 10.68
N PRO A 422 15.00 15.27 10.52
CA PRO A 422 15.43 16.17 9.45
C PRO A 422 14.98 15.70 8.05
N ALA A 423 15.15 14.42 7.71
CA ALA A 423 14.72 13.87 6.45
C ALA A 423 13.19 13.98 6.25
N ALA A 424 12.39 13.69 7.29
CA ALA A 424 10.94 13.85 7.26
C ALA A 424 10.54 15.31 6.94
N LYS A 425 11.19 16.28 7.57
CA LYS A 425 10.93 17.71 7.29
C LYS A 425 11.29 18.08 5.86
N GLY A 426 12.40 17.58 5.34
CA GLY A 426 12.79 17.77 3.93
C GLY A 426 11.75 17.20 2.97
N VAL A 427 11.27 15.96 3.21
CA VAL A 427 10.23 15.34 2.40
C VAL A 427 8.90 16.10 2.48
N ILE A 428 8.48 16.54 3.68
CA ILE A 428 7.27 17.37 3.84
C ILE A 428 7.38 18.66 3.02
N ALA A 429 8.51 19.37 3.12
CA ALA A 429 8.72 20.61 2.38
C ALA A 429 8.70 20.39 0.86
N ALA A 430 9.37 19.36 0.35
CA ALA A 430 9.36 19.01 -1.07
C ALA A 430 7.95 18.64 -1.56
N ALA A 431 7.18 17.86 -0.77
CA ALA A 431 5.81 17.51 -1.11
C ALA A 431 4.87 18.72 -1.14
N GLN A 432 5.00 19.64 -0.19
CA GLN A 432 4.24 20.90 -0.18
C GLN A 432 4.57 21.79 -1.37
N SER A 433 5.85 21.84 -1.75
CA SER A 433 6.31 22.55 -2.96
C SER A 433 5.68 21.95 -4.22
N ALA A 434 5.68 20.62 -4.37
CA ALA A 434 5.06 19.92 -5.48
C ALA A 434 3.55 20.16 -5.56
N ALA A 435 2.86 20.13 -4.41
CA ALA A 435 1.42 20.37 -4.34
C ALA A 435 1.06 21.83 -4.61
N GLY A 436 1.98 22.77 -4.33
CA GLY A 436 1.73 24.21 -4.33
C GLY A 436 0.76 24.65 -3.23
N GLY A 437 0.70 23.90 -2.13
CA GLY A 437 -0.23 24.14 -1.03
C GLY A 437 -0.20 23.04 0.04
N PRO A 438 -1.21 23.00 0.89
CA PRO A 438 -1.33 21.97 1.92
C PRO A 438 -1.36 20.56 1.36
N ILE A 439 -0.78 19.61 2.11
CA ILE A 439 -0.82 18.17 1.83
C ILE A 439 -1.44 17.43 3.00
N ALA A 440 -1.97 16.24 2.74
CA ALA A 440 -2.38 15.32 3.78
C ALA A 440 -1.14 14.59 4.33
N ILE A 441 -0.92 14.67 5.63
CA ILE A 441 0.19 14.02 6.31
C ILE A 441 -0.39 12.95 7.22
N LEU A 442 -0.13 11.69 6.89
CA LEU A 442 -0.63 10.54 7.65
C LEU A 442 0.51 9.99 8.51
N PRO A 443 0.35 9.89 9.84
CA PRO A 443 1.35 9.20 10.67
C PRO A 443 1.57 7.76 10.24
N MET A 444 0.52 7.12 9.70
CA MET A 444 0.55 5.76 9.18
C MET A 444 -0.62 5.59 8.20
N MET A 445 -0.41 4.88 7.10
CA MET A 445 -1.52 4.51 6.23
C MET A 445 -2.30 3.32 6.81
N GLY A 446 -3.55 3.16 6.39
CA GLY A 446 -4.43 2.09 6.87
C GLY A 446 -4.14 0.72 6.26
N GLY A 447 -3.54 0.67 5.08
CA GLY A 447 -3.06 -0.54 4.43
C GLY A 447 -1.83 -1.13 5.14
N SER A 448 -1.39 -2.30 4.68
CA SER A 448 -0.20 -2.97 5.19
C SER A 448 0.71 -3.30 4.02
N VAL A 449 1.96 -2.91 4.14
CA VAL A 449 3.06 -3.25 3.23
C VAL A 449 4.24 -3.73 4.07
N PRO A 450 5.10 -4.64 3.60
CA PRO A 450 6.19 -5.23 4.39
C PRO A 450 7.39 -4.28 4.59
N ILE A 451 7.13 -2.99 4.81
CA ILE A 451 8.17 -1.95 4.96
C ILE A 451 8.95 -2.02 6.27
N ASN A 452 8.51 -2.80 7.23
CA ASN A 452 9.27 -3.05 8.46
C ASN A 452 10.62 -3.71 8.19
N THR A 453 10.74 -4.55 7.15
CA THR A 453 12.01 -5.18 6.75
C THR A 453 13.08 -4.14 6.40
N PHE A 454 12.69 -3.02 5.77
CA PHE A 454 13.62 -1.92 5.48
C PHE A 454 14.08 -1.21 6.76
N ASP A 455 13.18 -0.99 7.73
CA ASP A 455 13.53 -0.38 9.01
C ASP A 455 14.45 -1.27 9.83
N GLU A 456 14.17 -2.57 9.89
CA GLU A 456 14.98 -3.56 10.60
C GLU A 456 16.41 -3.68 10.07
N LEU A 457 16.60 -3.51 8.75
CA LEU A 457 17.91 -3.66 8.11
C LEU A 457 18.69 -2.35 8.02
N PHE A 458 18.03 -1.23 7.81
CA PHE A 458 18.70 0.02 7.45
C PHE A 458 18.58 1.12 8.48
N HIS A 459 17.58 1.07 9.38
CA HIS A 459 17.34 2.04 10.47
C HIS A 459 17.31 3.50 9.98
N VAL A 460 16.71 3.74 8.82
CA VAL A 460 16.54 5.07 8.22
C VAL A 460 15.05 5.39 8.07
N PRO A 461 14.66 6.66 7.98
CA PRO A 461 13.26 7.02 7.76
C PRO A 461 12.68 6.36 6.50
N ILE A 462 11.50 5.78 6.65
CA ILE A 462 10.71 5.20 5.56
C ILE A 462 9.46 6.05 5.42
N ILE A 463 9.27 6.66 4.26
CA ILE A 463 8.23 7.66 4.01
C ILE A 463 7.50 7.32 2.72
N GLY A 464 6.18 7.21 2.79
CA GLY A 464 5.35 6.92 1.62
C GLY A 464 5.04 8.14 0.78
N LEU A 465 5.08 7.96 -0.52
CA LEU A 465 4.72 8.92 -1.56
C LEU A 465 3.58 8.35 -2.41
N PRO A 466 2.40 8.08 -1.83
CA PRO A 466 1.32 7.44 -2.56
C PRO A 466 0.78 8.37 -3.65
N ILE A 467 0.43 7.80 -4.80
CA ILE A 467 -0.16 8.56 -5.90
C ILE A 467 -1.47 7.96 -6.42
N GLY A 468 -1.76 6.71 -6.12
CA GLY A 468 -3.00 6.05 -6.52
C GLY A 468 -4.24 6.82 -6.06
N ASN A 469 -5.29 6.89 -6.85
CA ASN A 469 -6.54 7.46 -6.39
C ASN A 469 -7.20 6.53 -5.35
N HIS A 470 -7.82 7.08 -4.31
CA HIS A 470 -8.43 6.29 -3.23
C HIS A 470 -9.55 5.34 -3.70
N ASP A 471 -10.16 5.65 -4.85
CA ASP A 471 -11.24 4.90 -5.51
C ASP A 471 -10.72 4.12 -6.74
N ASN A 472 -9.51 3.58 -6.64
CA ASN A 472 -8.81 2.90 -7.73
C ASN A 472 -9.19 1.42 -7.93
N ASN A 473 -10.04 0.86 -7.07
CA ASN A 473 -10.35 -0.58 -7.02
C ASN A 473 -9.10 -1.47 -6.82
N GLN A 474 -8.12 -1.01 -6.04
CA GLN A 474 -6.94 -1.79 -5.67
C GLN A 474 -7.34 -3.21 -5.20
N HIS A 475 -6.62 -4.23 -5.63
CA HIS A 475 -6.86 -5.67 -5.39
C HIS A 475 -8.21 -6.21 -5.91
N ALA A 476 -9.05 -5.36 -6.52
CA ALA A 476 -10.32 -5.78 -7.12
C ALA A 476 -10.30 -5.72 -8.66
N ALA A 477 -11.40 -6.11 -9.28
CA ALA A 477 -11.58 -5.97 -10.72
C ALA A 477 -11.77 -4.49 -11.10
N ASN A 478 -11.40 -4.15 -12.33
CA ASN A 478 -11.46 -2.80 -12.87
C ASN A 478 -10.61 -1.78 -12.09
N GLU A 479 -9.45 -2.22 -11.62
CA GLU A 479 -8.41 -1.32 -11.09
C GLU A 479 -8.11 -0.23 -12.10
N ASN A 480 -7.87 1.00 -11.61
CA ASN A 480 -7.72 2.15 -12.47
C ASN A 480 -6.87 3.27 -11.88
N MET A 481 -6.13 3.97 -12.73
CA MET A 481 -5.36 5.16 -12.38
C MET A 481 -6.02 6.41 -12.96
N ARG A 482 -6.38 7.38 -12.11
CA ARG A 482 -6.87 8.69 -12.54
C ARG A 482 -5.71 9.55 -13.04
N LEU A 483 -5.87 10.19 -14.19
CA LEU A 483 -4.80 11.00 -14.80
C LEU A 483 -4.33 12.14 -13.89
N ARG A 484 -5.23 12.81 -13.16
CA ARG A 484 -4.85 13.84 -12.18
C ARG A 484 -3.83 13.31 -11.17
N ASN A 485 -4.06 12.12 -10.64
CA ASN A 485 -3.17 11.51 -9.66
C ASN A 485 -1.80 11.17 -10.26
N LEU A 486 -1.76 10.69 -11.51
CA LEU A 486 -0.51 10.48 -12.24
C LEU A 486 0.24 11.81 -12.44
N TRP A 487 -0.48 12.89 -12.81
CA TRP A 487 0.13 14.22 -12.99
C TRP A 487 0.67 14.79 -11.69
N ASP A 488 -0.07 14.69 -10.60
CA ASP A 488 0.37 15.13 -9.26
C ASP A 488 1.57 14.30 -8.78
N GLY A 489 1.59 12.99 -9.10
CA GLY A 489 2.72 12.09 -8.85
C GLY A 489 4.00 12.55 -9.54
N ILE A 490 3.94 12.92 -10.81
CA ILE A 490 5.11 13.42 -11.55
C ILE A 490 5.71 14.66 -10.88
N ALA A 491 4.86 15.62 -10.48
CA ALA A 491 5.32 16.81 -9.76
C ALA A 491 5.94 16.46 -8.40
N LEU A 492 5.34 15.51 -7.67
CA LEU A 492 5.84 15.02 -6.39
C LEU A 492 7.23 14.38 -6.53
N TYR A 493 7.39 13.44 -7.45
CA TYR A 493 8.68 12.77 -7.67
C TYR A 493 9.76 13.73 -8.16
N ALA A 494 9.42 14.69 -9.02
CA ALA A 494 10.36 15.72 -9.45
C ALA A 494 10.85 16.60 -8.29
N ALA A 495 9.96 16.98 -7.38
CA ALA A 495 10.35 17.72 -6.18
C ALA A 495 11.21 16.88 -5.23
N MET A 496 10.89 15.58 -5.04
CA MET A 496 11.72 14.66 -4.26
C MET A 496 13.13 14.53 -4.85
N MET A 497 13.26 14.43 -6.16
CA MET A 497 14.58 14.34 -6.80
C MET A 497 15.38 15.64 -6.71
N ALA A 498 14.74 16.80 -6.87
CA ALA A 498 15.44 18.07 -7.09
C ALA A 498 15.48 19.02 -5.88
N GLN A 499 14.66 18.79 -4.86
CA GLN A 499 14.49 19.74 -3.72
C GLN A 499 14.68 19.08 -2.35
N LEU A 500 15.00 17.78 -2.26
CA LEU A 500 15.31 17.19 -0.96
C LEU A 500 16.59 17.81 -0.40
N ASP A 501 16.46 18.40 0.80
CA ASP A 501 17.55 19.02 1.55
C ASP A 501 17.29 18.89 3.06
N TRP A 502 18.29 18.40 3.83
CA TRP A 502 18.28 18.32 5.30
C TRP A 502 19.68 18.13 5.91
#